data_f1717595e15fffdd386ecec7be62811a
#
_entry.id   f1717595e15fffdd386ecec7be62811a
#
_cell.length_a   1.000
_cell.length_b   1.000
_cell.length_c   1.000
_cell.angle_alpha   90.00
_cell.angle_beta   90.00
_cell.angle_gamma   90.00
#
_symmetry.space_group_name_H-M   'P 1'
#
loop_
_entity.id
_entity.type
_entity.pdbx_description
1 polymer ?
#
loop_
_entity_poly.entity_id
_entity_poly.type
_entity_poly.pdbx_seq_one_letter_code
_entity_poly.pdbx_strand_id
1 'polypeptide(L)'
;MKSWLLCLLGLLLWQATATAQPRREDIYSGFVLYDKRAWLEKDLRENVIGRTFAQAIDSNSEYRFESACLAIAQFQLNGNEVANGFDKLFLQYDSLQYDTKRALLEAVYAIYPSTYAQQVQNVLEKETNPKLFAMSAAYLFRQDTSINKANEIKIRMVEQFSNYDSIPLLLELENYLNNFLPNKAHKTPDITALFANQASLKQKTIYSFQRWNRDYPGLAIVQDAAGRFMRHPDGRLMIFEQLARSASNLPYFITNGSTPQGVYSIQGTASSKNTLIGPTPNIQLIMPNETNWDKYFQLPPWEHWDSTRDSMVSYLDLLPPSWRKYPPMTE
;
A
#
# COMPACT_ATOMS: atom_id res chain seq x y z
N MET A 1 -25.27 -48.13 21.27
CA MET A 1 -25.09 -47.92 19.80
C MET A 1 -25.42 -46.53 19.27
N LYS A 2 -26.24 -45.70 19.93
CA LYS A 2 -26.61 -44.37 19.44
C LYS A 2 -25.56 -43.27 19.67
N SER A 3 -24.72 -43.36 20.68
CA SER A 3 -23.68 -42.36 21.02
C SER A 3 -22.48 -42.35 20.09
N TRP A 4 -22.12 -43.47 19.49
CA TRP A 4 -20.97 -43.56 18.56
C TRP A 4 -21.25 -43.00 17.19
N LEU A 5 -22.54 -43.00 16.74
CA LEU A 5 -22.95 -42.40 15.49
C LEU A 5 -22.87 -40.85 15.52
N LEU A 6 -23.17 -40.24 16.68
CA LEU A 6 -23.08 -38.79 16.87
C LEU A 6 -21.64 -38.29 16.85
N CYS A 7 -20.68 -39.04 17.40
CA CYS A 7 -19.26 -38.66 17.35
C CYS A 7 -18.68 -38.81 15.94
N LEU A 8 -19.10 -39.81 15.16
CA LEU A 8 -18.69 -39.96 13.75
C LEU A 8 -19.28 -38.85 12.84
N LEU A 9 -20.53 -38.41 13.07
CA LEU A 9 -21.11 -37.29 12.37
C LEU A 9 -20.44 -35.95 12.71
N GLY A 10 -20.03 -35.77 13.98
CA GLY A 10 -19.29 -34.59 14.42
C GLY A 10 -17.89 -34.48 13.78
N LEU A 11 -17.20 -35.62 13.62
CA LEU A 11 -15.91 -35.68 12.96
C LEU A 11 -15.99 -35.47 11.46
N LEU A 12 -17.06 -35.91 10.80
CA LEU A 12 -17.30 -35.67 9.38
C LEU A 12 -17.68 -34.20 9.08
N LEU A 13 -18.39 -33.54 9.99
CA LEU A 13 -18.73 -32.12 9.86
C LEU A 13 -17.53 -31.20 10.11
N TRP A 14 -16.53 -31.64 10.89
CA TRP A 14 -15.32 -30.83 11.13
C TRP A 14 -14.32 -30.87 9.98
N GLN A 15 -14.42 -31.87 9.08
CA GLN A 15 -13.59 -31.93 7.87
C GLN A 15 -14.13 -31.07 6.71
N ALA A 16 -15.37 -30.57 6.82
CA ALA A 16 -16.01 -29.81 5.73
C ALA A 16 -15.66 -28.32 5.67
N THR A 17 -14.82 -27.81 6.60
CA THR A 17 -14.39 -26.39 6.60
C THR A 17 -12.92 -26.18 6.29
N ALA A 18 -12.21 -27.19 5.78
CA ALA A 18 -10.94 -26.95 5.14
C ALA A 18 -11.25 -26.23 3.83
N THR A 19 -11.30 -24.90 3.85
CA THR A 19 -11.26 -24.09 2.63
C THR A 19 -10.01 -24.55 1.87
N ALA A 20 -10.24 -25.32 0.80
CA ALA A 20 -9.15 -25.78 -0.06
C ALA A 20 -8.35 -24.53 -0.48
N GLN A 21 -7.06 -24.49 -0.13
CA GLN A 21 -6.21 -23.42 -0.63
C GLN A 21 -6.33 -23.43 -2.16
N PRO A 22 -6.61 -22.28 -2.79
CA PRO A 22 -6.70 -22.21 -4.24
C PRO A 22 -5.41 -22.76 -4.85
N ARG A 23 -5.53 -23.75 -5.71
CA ARG A 23 -4.38 -24.29 -6.43
C ARG A 23 -3.93 -23.26 -7.46
N ARG A 24 -2.70 -23.38 -7.94
CA ARG A 24 -2.19 -22.49 -8.99
C ARG A 24 -3.06 -22.56 -10.26
N GLU A 25 -3.62 -23.71 -10.57
CA GLU A 25 -4.52 -23.95 -11.70
C GLU A 25 -5.88 -23.26 -11.54
N ASP A 26 -6.29 -22.99 -10.31
CA ASP A 26 -7.54 -22.28 -10.00
C ASP A 26 -7.40 -20.76 -10.13
N ILE A 27 -6.15 -20.26 -10.28
CA ILE A 27 -5.84 -18.85 -10.44
C ILE A 27 -5.82 -18.51 -11.91
N TYR A 28 -6.97 -18.18 -12.45
CA TYR A 28 -7.13 -17.83 -13.86
C TYR A 28 -7.86 -16.50 -14.04
N SER A 29 -7.34 -15.66 -14.92
CA SER A 29 -8.04 -14.50 -15.44
C SER A 29 -7.96 -14.47 -16.95
N GLY A 30 -9.09 -14.28 -17.62
CA GLY A 30 -9.14 -14.08 -19.06
C GLY A 30 -8.32 -12.87 -19.53
N PHE A 31 -8.06 -11.92 -18.64
CA PHE A 31 -7.27 -10.71 -18.94
C PHE A 31 -5.76 -10.94 -19.00
N VAL A 32 -5.26 -12.14 -18.74
CA VAL A 32 -3.86 -12.50 -19.06
C VAL A 32 -3.64 -12.68 -20.56
N LEU A 33 -4.71 -12.92 -21.33
CA LEU A 33 -4.64 -13.03 -22.78
C LEU A 33 -4.51 -11.66 -23.43
N TYR A 34 -3.60 -11.54 -24.38
CA TYR A 34 -3.30 -10.28 -25.06
C TYR A 34 -4.55 -9.61 -25.64
N ASP A 35 -5.35 -10.37 -26.41
CA ASP A 35 -6.54 -9.84 -27.07
C ASP A 35 -7.58 -9.29 -26.08
N LYS A 36 -7.73 -9.95 -24.94
CA LYS A 36 -8.63 -9.51 -23.87
C LYS A 36 -8.14 -8.23 -23.22
N ARG A 37 -6.85 -8.10 -23.00
CA ARG A 37 -6.23 -6.88 -22.44
C ARG A 37 -6.29 -5.72 -23.41
N ALA A 38 -5.99 -5.97 -24.70
CA ALA A 38 -6.08 -4.96 -25.74
C ALA A 38 -7.52 -4.46 -25.91
N TRP A 39 -8.50 -5.37 -25.89
CA TRP A 39 -9.92 -5.00 -25.92
C TRP A 39 -10.30 -4.18 -24.69
N LEU A 40 -9.91 -4.59 -23.49
CA LEU A 40 -10.20 -3.86 -22.25
C LEU A 40 -9.59 -2.45 -22.29
N GLU A 41 -8.33 -2.31 -22.70
CA GLU A 41 -7.69 -1.01 -22.81
C GLU A 41 -8.45 -0.09 -23.78
N LYS A 42 -8.83 -0.61 -24.93
CA LYS A 42 -9.64 0.14 -25.90
C LYS A 42 -10.98 0.58 -25.31
N ASP A 43 -11.70 -0.32 -24.64
CA ASP A 43 -12.98 -0.01 -24.00
C ASP A 43 -12.85 1.04 -22.92
N LEU A 44 -11.80 0.95 -22.06
CA LEU A 44 -11.50 1.95 -21.05
C LEU A 44 -11.24 3.32 -21.66
N ARG A 45 -10.42 3.40 -22.71
CA ARG A 45 -10.09 4.67 -23.39
C ARG A 45 -11.30 5.28 -24.06
N GLU A 46 -12.06 4.51 -24.83
CA GLU A 46 -13.17 5.05 -25.63
C GLU A 46 -14.43 5.25 -24.78
N ASN A 47 -14.82 4.26 -24.01
CA ASN A 47 -16.13 4.25 -23.35
C ASN A 47 -16.07 4.78 -21.90
N VAL A 48 -15.04 4.47 -21.14
CA VAL A 48 -14.95 4.94 -19.74
C VAL A 48 -14.35 6.33 -19.68
N ILE A 49 -13.19 6.55 -20.30
CA ILE A 49 -12.45 7.82 -20.21
C ILE A 49 -12.99 8.83 -21.21
N GLY A 50 -12.93 8.52 -22.50
CA GLY A 50 -13.27 9.47 -23.58
C GLY A 50 -14.69 9.99 -23.47
N ARG A 51 -15.68 9.10 -23.31
CA ARG A 51 -17.08 9.51 -23.15
C ARG A 51 -17.32 10.31 -21.88
N THR A 52 -16.69 9.91 -20.75
CA THR A 52 -16.87 10.64 -19.49
C THR A 52 -16.29 12.04 -19.58
N PHE A 53 -15.04 12.17 -20.04
CA PHE A 53 -14.39 13.46 -20.09
C PHE A 53 -14.98 14.42 -21.17
N ALA A 54 -15.72 13.89 -22.14
CA ALA A 54 -16.49 14.71 -23.09
C ALA A 54 -17.74 15.36 -22.46
N GLN A 55 -18.26 14.81 -21.34
CA GLN A 55 -19.49 15.31 -20.70
C GLN A 55 -19.22 16.47 -19.76
N ALA A 56 -20.26 17.27 -19.44
CA ALA A 56 -20.20 18.20 -18.32
C ALA A 56 -20.13 17.45 -16.98
N ILE A 57 -19.51 18.07 -16.00
CA ILE A 57 -19.47 17.52 -14.63
C ILE A 57 -20.67 18.07 -13.87
N ASP A 58 -21.51 17.20 -13.36
CA ASP A 58 -22.61 17.51 -12.48
C ASP A 58 -22.76 16.43 -11.39
N SER A 59 -23.60 16.67 -10.39
CA SER A 59 -23.78 15.74 -9.27
C SER A 59 -24.26 14.34 -9.67
N ASN A 60 -24.90 14.18 -10.83
CA ASN A 60 -25.41 12.88 -11.29
C ASN A 60 -24.35 12.12 -12.12
N SER A 61 -23.39 12.83 -12.71
CA SER A 61 -22.35 12.26 -13.58
C SER A 61 -20.99 12.13 -12.88
N GLU A 62 -20.77 12.81 -11.76
CA GLU A 62 -19.47 12.92 -11.09
C GLU A 62 -18.82 11.57 -10.73
N TYR A 63 -19.62 10.57 -10.30
CA TYR A 63 -19.12 9.23 -10.00
C TYR A 63 -18.43 8.55 -11.20
N ARG A 64 -18.79 8.96 -12.45
CA ARG A 64 -18.13 8.45 -13.67
C ARG A 64 -16.73 9.04 -13.81
N PHE A 65 -16.55 10.30 -13.42
CA PHE A 65 -15.23 10.96 -13.42
C PHE A 65 -14.32 10.34 -12.38
N GLU A 66 -14.84 10.03 -11.19
CA GLU A 66 -14.13 9.23 -10.18
C GLU A 66 -13.68 7.88 -10.78
N SER A 67 -14.61 7.13 -11.36
CA SER A 67 -14.33 5.82 -11.96
C SER A 67 -13.31 5.91 -13.09
N ALA A 68 -13.37 6.95 -13.92
CA ALA A 68 -12.38 7.19 -14.98
C ALA A 68 -10.98 7.47 -14.41
N CYS A 69 -10.86 8.31 -13.37
CA CYS A 69 -9.60 8.56 -12.69
C CYS A 69 -9.00 7.29 -12.07
N LEU A 70 -9.82 6.47 -11.40
CA LEU A 70 -9.39 5.19 -10.83
C LEU A 70 -8.90 4.21 -11.91
N ALA A 71 -9.62 4.12 -13.05
CA ALA A 71 -9.19 3.30 -14.18
C ALA A 71 -7.86 3.79 -14.78
N ILE A 72 -7.68 5.11 -14.91
CA ILE A 72 -6.43 5.73 -15.38
C ILE A 72 -5.26 5.34 -14.46
N ALA A 73 -5.42 5.49 -13.15
CA ALA A 73 -4.39 5.13 -12.18
C ALA A 73 -4.06 3.63 -12.23
N GLN A 74 -5.09 2.77 -12.24
CA GLN A 74 -4.93 1.32 -12.19
C GLN A 74 -4.28 0.75 -13.44
N PHE A 75 -4.65 1.25 -14.62
CA PHE A 75 -4.16 0.73 -15.91
C PHE A 75 -3.05 1.57 -16.53
N GLN A 76 -2.58 2.61 -15.83
CA GLN A 76 -1.50 3.50 -16.26
C GLN A 76 -1.80 4.13 -17.64
N LEU A 77 -3.04 4.55 -17.84
CA LEU A 77 -3.49 5.12 -19.10
C LEU A 77 -3.12 6.60 -19.18
N ASN A 78 -2.39 6.98 -20.20
CA ASN A 78 -2.04 8.38 -20.50
C ASN A 78 -2.53 8.75 -21.89
N GLY A 79 -2.49 10.04 -22.22
CA GLY A 79 -2.90 10.57 -23.53
C GLY A 79 -3.52 11.94 -23.40
N ASN A 80 -3.76 12.60 -24.56
CA ASN A 80 -4.33 13.95 -24.58
C ASN A 80 -5.75 14.00 -23.99
N GLU A 81 -6.55 12.97 -24.21
CA GLU A 81 -7.90 12.84 -23.62
C GLU A 81 -7.87 12.80 -22.10
N VAL A 82 -6.86 12.15 -21.53
CA VAL A 82 -6.65 12.09 -20.07
C VAL A 82 -6.21 13.46 -19.54
N ALA A 83 -5.22 14.07 -20.17
CA ALA A 83 -4.73 15.38 -19.78
C ALA A 83 -5.85 16.45 -19.83
N ASN A 84 -6.61 16.52 -20.93
CA ASN A 84 -7.74 17.43 -21.07
C ASN A 84 -8.83 17.18 -20.00
N GLY A 85 -9.06 15.92 -19.66
CA GLY A 85 -9.99 15.55 -18.59
C GLY A 85 -9.53 16.02 -17.22
N PHE A 86 -8.23 15.89 -16.91
CA PHE A 86 -7.66 16.36 -15.64
C PHE A 86 -7.67 17.89 -15.57
N ASP A 87 -7.34 18.59 -16.65
CA ASP A 87 -7.45 20.06 -16.71
C ASP A 87 -8.86 20.52 -16.36
N LYS A 88 -9.86 19.88 -16.94
CA LYS A 88 -11.26 20.15 -16.66
C LYS A 88 -11.65 19.89 -15.19
N LEU A 89 -11.17 18.80 -14.61
CA LEU A 89 -11.40 18.49 -13.20
C LEU A 89 -10.71 19.49 -12.27
N PHE A 90 -9.48 19.90 -12.55
CA PHE A 90 -8.79 20.93 -11.76
C PHE A 90 -9.48 22.29 -11.84
N LEU A 91 -10.03 22.68 -13.00
CA LEU A 91 -10.81 23.92 -13.15
C LEU A 91 -12.05 23.97 -12.25
N GLN A 92 -12.61 22.80 -11.91
CA GLN A 92 -13.81 22.67 -11.07
C GLN A 92 -13.51 22.04 -9.70
N TYR A 93 -12.24 21.94 -9.31
CA TYR A 93 -11.80 21.18 -8.15
C TYR A 93 -12.57 21.51 -6.87
N ASP A 94 -12.80 22.81 -6.60
CA ASP A 94 -13.45 23.24 -5.36
C ASP A 94 -14.89 22.73 -5.23
N SER A 95 -15.58 22.50 -6.34
CA SER A 95 -16.96 21.99 -6.39
C SER A 95 -17.07 20.46 -6.41
N LEU A 96 -15.97 19.73 -6.61
CA LEU A 96 -15.98 18.26 -6.67
C LEU A 96 -16.20 17.64 -5.30
N GLN A 97 -16.82 16.47 -5.29
CA GLN A 97 -16.94 15.62 -4.11
C GLN A 97 -15.58 15.04 -3.70
N TYR A 98 -15.46 14.67 -2.44
CA TYR A 98 -14.23 14.13 -1.86
C TYR A 98 -13.66 12.95 -2.66
N ASP A 99 -14.49 11.98 -3.04
CA ASP A 99 -14.02 10.78 -3.74
C ASP A 99 -13.47 11.09 -5.13
N THR A 100 -14.07 12.03 -5.84
CA THR A 100 -13.57 12.51 -7.14
C THR A 100 -12.24 13.27 -6.99
N LYS A 101 -12.13 14.16 -5.99
CA LYS A 101 -10.88 14.85 -5.66
C LYS A 101 -9.76 13.86 -5.36
N ARG A 102 -10.04 12.86 -4.54
CA ARG A 102 -9.11 11.79 -4.17
C ARG A 102 -8.66 11.01 -5.41
N ALA A 103 -9.60 10.53 -6.21
CA ALA A 103 -9.30 9.75 -7.42
C ALA A 103 -8.50 10.55 -8.45
N LEU A 104 -8.79 11.86 -8.61
CA LEU A 104 -8.00 12.76 -9.45
C LEU A 104 -6.55 12.85 -8.96
N LEU A 105 -6.33 13.13 -7.68
CA LEU A 105 -4.98 13.24 -7.12
C LEU A 105 -4.21 11.92 -7.20
N GLU A 106 -4.87 10.77 -6.97
CA GLU A 106 -4.28 9.44 -7.17
C GLU A 106 -3.82 9.25 -8.63
N ALA A 107 -4.69 9.56 -9.58
CA ALA A 107 -4.39 9.40 -11.00
C ALA A 107 -3.27 10.34 -11.47
N VAL A 108 -3.32 11.60 -11.05
CA VAL A 108 -2.27 12.58 -11.36
C VAL A 108 -0.92 12.14 -10.80
N TYR A 109 -0.89 11.67 -9.55
CA TYR A 109 0.33 11.16 -8.93
C TYR A 109 0.90 9.95 -9.68
N ALA A 110 0.02 9.04 -10.13
CA ALA A 110 0.42 7.82 -10.83
C ALA A 110 0.97 8.07 -12.24
N ILE A 111 0.36 9.00 -13.01
CA ILE A 111 0.57 9.13 -14.46
C ILE A 111 1.38 10.36 -14.85
N TYR A 112 1.19 11.47 -14.15
CA TYR A 112 1.81 12.77 -14.47
C TYR A 112 2.60 13.32 -13.29
N PRO A 113 3.77 12.75 -12.98
CA PRO A 113 4.50 13.02 -11.74
C PRO A 113 4.98 14.47 -11.58
N SER A 114 4.96 15.29 -12.64
CA SER A 114 5.43 16.67 -12.58
C SER A 114 4.55 17.69 -13.34
N THR A 115 3.64 17.25 -14.18
CA THR A 115 2.91 18.12 -15.12
C THR A 115 1.94 19.07 -14.39
N TYR A 116 1.35 18.64 -13.30
CA TYR A 116 0.28 19.34 -12.59
C TYR A 116 0.75 20.07 -11.33
N ALA A 117 2.03 20.46 -11.26
CA ALA A 117 2.61 21.10 -10.07
C ALA A 117 1.84 22.34 -9.62
N GLN A 118 1.49 23.22 -10.56
CA GLN A 118 0.78 24.47 -10.23
C GLN A 118 -0.64 24.20 -9.73
N GLN A 119 -1.36 23.31 -10.39
CA GLN A 119 -2.73 22.95 -9.99
C GLN A 119 -2.73 22.30 -8.61
N VAL A 120 -1.81 21.38 -8.37
CA VAL A 120 -1.67 20.70 -7.05
C VAL A 120 -1.19 21.66 -5.97
N GLN A 121 -0.34 22.64 -6.29
CA GLN A 121 0.04 23.72 -5.37
C GLN A 121 -1.19 24.54 -4.95
N ASN A 122 -2.04 24.91 -5.91
CA ASN A 122 -3.29 25.64 -5.64
C ASN A 122 -4.26 24.81 -4.75
N VAL A 123 -4.27 23.48 -4.92
CA VAL A 123 -5.03 22.58 -4.04
C VAL A 123 -4.42 22.60 -2.65
N LEU A 124 -3.11 22.41 -2.50
CA LEU A 124 -2.43 22.40 -1.21
C LEU A 124 -2.72 23.65 -0.38
N GLU A 125 -2.79 24.82 -1.03
CA GLU A 125 -3.00 26.11 -0.37
C GLU A 125 -4.39 26.28 0.25
N LYS A 126 -5.39 25.55 -0.23
CA LYS A 126 -6.79 25.71 0.16
C LYS A 126 -7.39 24.48 0.84
N GLU A 127 -6.72 23.33 0.73
CA GLU A 127 -7.32 22.07 1.12
C GLU A 127 -7.42 21.91 2.64
N THR A 128 -8.62 21.65 3.11
CA THR A 128 -8.92 21.46 4.54
C THR A 128 -9.07 20.00 4.96
N ASN A 129 -9.11 19.08 3.99
CA ASN A 129 -9.12 17.65 4.27
C ASN A 129 -7.67 17.14 4.42
N PRO A 130 -7.31 16.54 5.58
CA PRO A 130 -5.95 16.09 5.85
C PRO A 130 -5.40 15.12 4.81
N LYS A 131 -6.25 14.23 4.25
CA LYS A 131 -5.82 13.24 3.27
C LYS A 131 -5.53 13.87 1.91
N LEU A 132 -6.39 14.75 1.42
CA LEU A 132 -6.17 15.43 0.15
C LEU A 132 -4.98 16.39 0.24
N PHE A 133 -4.80 17.03 1.40
CA PHE A 133 -3.59 17.81 1.70
C PHE A 133 -2.33 16.95 1.62
N ALA A 134 -2.32 15.80 2.32
CA ALA A 134 -1.17 14.88 2.32
C ALA A 134 -0.84 14.34 0.93
N MET A 135 -1.85 14.04 0.10
CA MET A 135 -1.66 13.60 -1.28
C MET A 135 -1.01 14.71 -2.13
N SER A 136 -1.49 15.94 -1.98
CA SER A 136 -0.94 17.12 -2.68
C SER A 136 0.49 17.41 -2.22
N ALA A 137 0.74 17.35 -0.92
CA ALA A 137 2.08 17.51 -0.33
C ALA A 137 3.07 16.46 -0.87
N ALA A 138 2.67 15.18 -0.90
CA ALA A 138 3.49 14.09 -1.44
C ALA A 138 3.80 14.30 -2.93
N TYR A 139 2.83 14.76 -3.71
CA TYR A 139 3.03 15.06 -5.13
C TYR A 139 4.07 16.15 -5.34
N LEU A 140 3.98 17.25 -4.61
CA LEU A 140 4.91 18.38 -4.74
C LEU A 140 6.29 18.04 -4.19
N PHE A 141 6.36 17.35 -3.06
CA PHE A 141 7.63 16.94 -2.46
C PHE A 141 8.39 15.93 -3.31
N ARG A 142 7.70 15.05 -4.05
CA ARG A 142 8.32 14.13 -5.01
C ARG A 142 9.12 14.85 -6.10
N GLN A 143 8.72 16.07 -6.46
CA GLN A 143 9.40 16.86 -7.50
C GLN A 143 10.59 17.64 -6.97
N ASP A 144 10.52 18.05 -5.71
CA ASP A 144 11.57 18.80 -5.02
C ASP A 144 11.69 18.29 -3.59
N THR A 145 12.65 17.39 -3.35
CA THR A 145 12.96 16.80 -2.05
C THR A 145 13.88 17.67 -1.21
N SER A 146 13.97 18.99 -1.50
CA SER A 146 14.79 19.91 -0.74
C SER A 146 14.22 20.18 0.66
N ILE A 147 15.11 20.60 1.58
CA ILE A 147 14.72 21.03 2.92
C ILE A 147 13.78 22.26 2.86
N ASN A 148 13.93 23.12 1.85
CA ASN A 148 13.10 24.30 1.68
C ASN A 148 11.66 23.90 1.34
N LYS A 149 11.47 22.97 0.42
CA LYS A 149 10.13 22.45 0.06
C LYS A 149 9.49 21.70 1.24
N ALA A 150 10.26 20.88 1.95
CA ALA A 150 9.76 20.21 3.16
C ALA A 150 9.28 21.23 4.22
N ASN A 151 10.04 22.29 4.45
CA ASN A 151 9.67 23.34 5.41
C ASN A 151 8.46 24.16 4.95
N GLU A 152 8.37 24.48 3.66
CA GLU A 152 7.19 25.15 3.06
C GLU A 152 5.92 24.34 3.33
N ILE A 153 5.94 23.05 3.03
CA ILE A 153 4.80 22.15 3.25
C ILE A 153 4.45 22.07 4.75
N LYS A 154 5.46 21.96 5.63
CA LYS A 154 5.21 21.90 7.09
C LYS A 154 4.61 23.19 7.63
N ILE A 155 5.08 24.35 7.18
CA ILE A 155 4.50 25.64 7.57
C ILE A 155 3.03 25.67 7.16
N ARG A 156 2.73 25.32 5.92
CA ARG A 156 1.36 25.30 5.43
C ARG A 156 0.48 24.28 6.21
N MET A 157 1.02 23.12 6.54
CA MET A 157 0.32 22.12 7.35
C MET A 157 -0.07 22.67 8.74
N VAL A 158 0.84 23.34 9.41
CA VAL A 158 0.57 23.97 10.72
C VAL A 158 -0.47 25.09 10.62
N GLU A 159 -0.41 25.91 9.57
CA GLU A 159 -1.36 26.99 9.32
C GLU A 159 -2.79 26.47 9.07
N GLN A 160 -2.94 25.37 8.33
CA GLN A 160 -4.25 24.83 7.97
C GLN A 160 -4.81 23.86 9.00
N PHE A 161 -3.96 23.16 9.73
CA PHE A 161 -4.35 22.16 10.72
C PHE A 161 -3.70 22.45 12.07
N SER A 162 -4.34 23.29 12.87
CA SER A 162 -3.81 23.71 14.20
C SER A 162 -3.57 22.54 15.16
N ASN A 163 -4.23 21.37 14.92
CA ASN A 163 -4.11 20.14 15.68
C ASN A 163 -3.45 19.01 14.89
N TYR A 164 -2.57 19.32 13.92
CA TYR A 164 -1.95 18.34 13.04
C TYR A 164 -1.25 17.20 13.79
N ASP A 165 -0.72 17.51 14.96
CA ASP A 165 -0.02 16.59 15.87
C ASP A 165 -0.94 15.49 16.46
N SER A 166 -2.24 15.72 16.43
CA SER A 166 -3.26 14.73 16.81
C SER A 166 -3.85 13.97 15.63
N ILE A 167 -3.44 14.29 14.39
CA ILE A 167 -3.90 13.64 13.18
C ILE A 167 -2.80 12.67 12.68
N PRO A 168 -2.96 11.34 12.85
CA PRO A 168 -1.90 10.37 12.55
C PRO A 168 -1.35 10.48 11.13
N LEU A 169 -2.21 10.76 10.15
CA LEU A 169 -1.83 10.93 8.74
C LEU A 169 -0.87 12.10 8.54
N LEU A 170 -1.09 13.23 9.25
CA LEU A 170 -0.25 14.42 9.11
C LEU A 170 1.08 14.25 9.88
N LEU A 171 1.07 13.52 10.99
CA LEU A 171 2.32 13.12 11.66
C LEU A 171 3.18 12.23 10.75
N GLU A 172 2.56 11.28 10.04
CA GLU A 172 3.28 10.44 9.10
C GLU A 172 3.75 11.24 7.86
N LEU A 173 2.99 12.22 7.40
CA LEU A 173 3.46 13.16 6.38
C LEU A 173 4.71 13.93 6.88
N GLU A 174 4.71 14.42 8.11
CA GLU A 174 5.88 15.10 8.68
C GLU A 174 7.10 14.17 8.76
N ASN A 175 6.90 12.92 9.19
CA ASN A 175 7.94 11.90 9.20
C ASN A 175 8.48 11.62 7.79
N TYR A 176 7.60 11.49 6.81
CA TYR A 176 7.96 11.31 5.41
C TYR A 176 8.83 12.46 4.90
N LEU A 177 8.38 13.71 5.07
CA LEU A 177 9.13 14.90 4.67
C LEU A 177 10.52 14.97 5.33
N ASN A 178 10.61 14.59 6.61
CA ASN A 178 11.88 14.62 7.36
C ASN A 178 12.83 13.47 6.92
N ASN A 179 12.32 12.34 6.54
CA ASN A 179 13.11 11.14 6.21
C ASN A 179 13.75 11.22 4.82
N PHE A 180 13.12 11.90 3.87
CA PHE A 180 13.62 12.03 2.50
C PHE A 180 14.55 13.23 2.28
N LEU A 181 14.96 13.91 3.37
CA LEU A 181 15.95 14.97 3.25
C LEU A 181 17.33 14.39 2.90
N PRO A 182 18.08 15.01 1.95
CA PRO A 182 19.34 14.47 1.41
C PRO A 182 20.41 14.14 2.45
N ASN A 183 20.35 14.78 3.62
CA ASN A 183 21.35 14.62 4.69
C ASN A 183 20.99 13.55 5.73
N LYS A 184 19.84 12.90 5.61
CA LYS A 184 19.47 11.78 6.47
C LYS A 184 19.79 10.47 5.76
N ALA A 185 20.99 9.94 6.02
CA ALA A 185 21.36 8.61 5.56
C ALA A 185 20.42 7.57 6.21
N HIS A 186 19.53 6.99 5.41
CA HIS A 186 18.75 5.83 5.83
C HIS A 186 19.70 4.63 5.96
N LYS A 187 19.96 4.22 7.19
CA LYS A 187 20.76 3.03 7.42
C LYS A 187 19.84 1.82 7.27
N THR A 188 19.98 1.10 6.17
CA THR A 188 19.32 -0.19 5.98
C THR A 188 19.82 -1.15 7.07
N PRO A 189 18.93 -1.88 7.77
CA PRO A 189 19.34 -2.90 8.73
C PRO A 189 20.25 -3.94 8.07
N ASP A 190 21.22 -4.44 8.83
CA ASP A 190 22.04 -5.56 8.36
C ASP A 190 21.15 -6.79 8.16
N ILE A 191 21.15 -7.30 6.94
CA ILE A 191 20.34 -8.46 6.55
C ILE A 191 20.72 -9.71 7.35
N THR A 192 21.98 -9.87 7.71
CA THR A 192 22.46 -11.00 8.52
C THR A 192 21.87 -10.93 9.92
N ALA A 193 21.80 -9.73 10.50
CA ALA A 193 21.17 -9.51 11.78
C ALA A 193 19.65 -9.77 11.74
N LEU A 194 18.96 -9.40 10.67
CA LEU A 194 17.54 -9.72 10.47
C LEU A 194 17.31 -11.23 10.39
N PHE A 195 18.16 -11.96 9.67
CA PHE A 195 18.05 -13.42 9.59
C PHE A 195 18.36 -14.11 10.92
N ALA A 196 19.33 -13.59 11.69
CA ALA A 196 19.65 -14.09 13.01
C ALA A 196 18.53 -13.84 14.02
N ASN A 197 17.84 -12.70 13.92
CA ASN A 197 16.74 -12.37 14.81
C ASN A 197 15.56 -13.35 14.68
N GLN A 198 15.32 -13.88 13.48
CA GLN A 198 14.29 -14.92 13.29
C GLN A 198 14.52 -16.14 14.18
N ALA A 199 15.78 -16.51 14.45
CA ALA A 199 16.11 -17.64 15.30
C ALA A 199 15.63 -17.44 16.75
N SER A 200 15.58 -16.20 17.24
CA SER A 200 15.02 -15.85 18.56
C SER A 200 13.49 -15.88 18.56
N LEU A 201 12.86 -15.45 17.48
CA LEU A 201 11.40 -15.41 17.33
C LEU A 201 10.79 -16.81 17.17
N LYS A 202 11.53 -17.77 16.62
CA LYS A 202 11.07 -19.14 16.30
C LYS A 202 9.77 -19.17 15.49
N GLN A 203 9.58 -18.18 14.64
CA GLN A 203 8.41 -18.04 13.79
C GLN A 203 8.79 -18.14 12.32
N LYS A 204 7.83 -18.56 11.49
CA LYS A 204 7.99 -18.47 10.05
C LYS A 204 8.06 -17.00 9.65
N THR A 205 9.11 -16.62 8.91
CA THR A 205 9.36 -15.26 8.47
C THR A 205 9.45 -15.18 6.95
N ILE A 206 8.83 -14.19 6.37
CA ILE A 206 8.93 -13.86 4.95
C ILE A 206 9.73 -12.57 4.82
N TYR A 207 10.83 -12.65 4.10
CA TYR A 207 11.66 -11.48 3.77
C TYR A 207 11.30 -11.03 2.37
N SER A 208 10.83 -9.81 2.25
CA SER A 208 10.47 -9.16 0.99
C SER A 208 11.50 -8.08 0.67
N PHE A 209 12.23 -8.27 -0.42
CA PHE A 209 13.23 -7.32 -0.91
C PHE A 209 12.68 -6.60 -2.12
N GLN A 210 12.45 -5.30 -1.98
CA GLN A 210 11.87 -4.47 -3.02
C GLN A 210 12.92 -3.50 -3.58
N ARG A 211 12.76 -3.12 -4.85
CA ARG A 211 13.57 -2.07 -5.46
C ARG A 211 13.04 -0.70 -5.06
N TRP A 212 13.89 0.29 -5.05
CA TRP A 212 13.47 1.69 -4.90
C TRP A 212 12.47 2.11 -6.00
N ASN A 213 12.75 1.75 -7.24
CA ASN A 213 11.77 1.88 -8.30
C ASN A 213 10.81 0.69 -8.25
N ARG A 214 9.60 0.95 -7.73
CA ARG A 214 8.54 -0.04 -7.53
C ARG A 214 7.86 -0.51 -8.82
N ASP A 215 8.21 0.07 -9.98
CA ASP A 215 7.74 -0.42 -11.29
C ASP A 215 8.39 -1.75 -11.68
N TYR A 216 9.46 -2.14 -10.99
CA TYR A 216 10.13 -3.41 -11.17
C TYR A 216 9.83 -4.38 -10.02
N PRO A 217 9.67 -5.68 -10.33
CA PRO A 217 9.43 -6.66 -9.28
C PRO A 217 10.63 -6.78 -8.35
N GLY A 218 10.32 -6.97 -7.08
CA GLY A 218 11.25 -7.45 -6.06
C GLY A 218 11.17 -8.96 -5.92
N LEU A 219 11.71 -9.48 -4.84
CA LEU A 219 11.68 -10.90 -4.53
C LEU A 219 11.35 -11.14 -3.06
N ALA A 220 10.79 -12.31 -2.77
CA ALA A 220 10.60 -12.77 -1.42
C ALA A 220 11.25 -14.14 -1.22
N ILE A 221 11.76 -14.37 0.00
CA ILE A 221 12.24 -15.67 0.48
C ILE A 221 11.57 -15.99 1.81
N VAL A 222 11.49 -17.25 2.13
CA VAL A 222 10.81 -17.73 3.35
C VAL A 222 11.79 -18.51 4.21
N GLN A 223 11.79 -18.19 5.50
CA GLN A 223 12.50 -18.92 6.53
C GLN A 223 11.48 -19.60 7.46
N ASP A 224 11.67 -20.90 7.76
CA ASP A 224 10.78 -21.64 8.64
C ASP A 224 11.06 -21.32 10.12
N ALA A 225 10.22 -21.85 11.02
CA ALA A 225 10.39 -21.63 12.45
C ALA A 225 11.69 -22.21 13.03
N ALA A 226 12.35 -23.15 12.32
CA ALA A 226 13.64 -23.71 12.67
C ALA A 226 14.84 -22.92 12.10
N GLY A 227 14.57 -21.77 11.45
CA GLY A 227 15.60 -20.91 10.89
C GLY A 227 16.12 -21.35 9.52
N ARG A 228 15.49 -22.34 8.86
CA ARG A 228 15.93 -22.84 7.57
C ARG A 228 15.19 -22.16 6.44
N PHE A 229 15.91 -21.72 5.42
CA PHE A 229 15.29 -21.18 4.22
C PHE A 229 14.63 -22.27 3.37
N MET A 230 13.45 -21.98 2.85
CA MET A 230 12.74 -22.87 1.93
C MET A 230 13.54 -23.07 0.64
N ARG A 231 13.65 -24.33 0.20
CA ARG A 231 14.40 -24.74 -0.97
C ARG A 231 13.57 -25.66 -1.85
N HIS A 232 13.89 -25.66 -3.14
CA HIS A 232 13.41 -26.65 -4.07
C HIS A 232 14.03 -28.02 -3.77
N PRO A 233 13.47 -29.15 -4.29
CA PRO A 233 14.03 -30.49 -4.10
C PRO A 233 15.48 -30.62 -4.58
N ASP A 234 15.91 -29.80 -5.54
CA ASP A 234 17.29 -29.73 -6.06
C ASP A 234 18.25 -28.90 -5.18
N GLY A 235 17.78 -28.40 -4.05
CA GLY A 235 18.56 -27.60 -3.09
C GLY A 235 18.64 -26.10 -3.40
N ARG A 236 18.15 -25.62 -4.53
CA ARG A 236 18.12 -24.20 -4.83
C ARG A 236 17.17 -23.45 -3.91
N LEU A 237 17.53 -22.22 -3.52
CA LEU A 237 16.67 -21.35 -2.73
C LEU A 237 15.35 -21.10 -3.47
N MET A 238 14.23 -21.25 -2.76
CA MET A 238 12.92 -20.93 -3.30
C MET A 238 12.73 -19.41 -3.25
N ILE A 239 12.60 -18.80 -4.42
CA ILE A 239 12.43 -17.35 -4.60
C ILE A 239 11.07 -17.09 -5.22
N PHE A 240 10.35 -16.13 -4.65
CA PHE A 240 9.05 -15.67 -5.13
C PHE A 240 9.21 -14.25 -5.66
N GLU A 241 8.97 -14.05 -6.94
CA GLU A 241 8.90 -12.71 -7.50
C GLU A 241 7.60 -12.03 -7.07
N GLN A 242 7.68 -10.76 -6.71
CA GLN A 242 6.51 -9.99 -6.27
C GLN A 242 6.64 -8.51 -6.63
N LEU A 243 5.49 -7.88 -6.90
CA LEU A 243 5.39 -6.45 -7.11
C LEU A 243 4.74 -5.82 -5.87
N ALA A 244 5.45 -4.91 -5.21
CA ALA A 244 4.95 -4.21 -4.02
C ALA A 244 4.49 -2.76 -4.32
N ARG A 245 4.26 -2.46 -5.59
CA ARG A 245 3.72 -1.18 -6.04
C ARG A 245 2.21 -1.19 -5.95
N SER A 246 1.63 -0.14 -5.37
CA SER A 246 0.19 0.10 -5.46
C SER A 246 -0.21 0.66 -6.84
N ALA A 247 -1.50 0.62 -7.16
CA ALA A 247 -2.01 1.20 -8.41
C ALA A 247 -1.71 2.71 -8.51
N SER A 248 -1.87 3.44 -7.41
CA SER A 248 -1.62 4.89 -7.34
C SER A 248 -0.14 5.25 -7.22
N ASN A 249 0.70 4.34 -6.77
CA ASN A 249 2.10 4.57 -6.39
C ASN A 249 2.29 5.67 -5.32
N LEU A 250 1.25 5.97 -4.56
CA LEU A 250 1.30 6.94 -3.46
C LEU A 250 2.18 6.42 -2.31
N PRO A 251 2.73 7.31 -1.48
CA PRO A 251 3.43 6.95 -0.26
C PRO A 251 2.59 6.07 0.68
N TYR A 252 3.29 5.24 1.45
CA TYR A 252 2.70 4.22 2.32
C TYR A 252 1.63 4.73 3.30
N PHE A 253 1.82 5.92 3.83
CA PHE A 253 0.93 6.50 4.84
C PHE A 253 -0.41 6.98 4.27
N ILE A 254 -0.51 7.03 2.94
CA ILE A 254 -1.77 7.34 2.24
C ILE A 254 -2.44 6.03 1.88
N THR A 255 -3.73 5.89 2.20
CA THR A 255 -4.53 4.68 1.89
C THR A 255 -4.36 4.26 0.43
N ASN A 256 -4.16 2.98 0.20
CA ASN A 256 -3.81 2.38 -1.09
C ASN A 256 -2.43 2.81 -1.62
N GLY A 257 -1.56 3.32 -0.76
CA GLY A 257 -0.16 3.58 -1.08
C GLY A 257 0.66 2.31 -1.24
N SER A 258 1.89 2.49 -1.69
CA SER A 258 2.85 1.38 -1.87
C SER A 258 3.23 0.77 -0.51
N THR A 259 3.42 -0.55 -0.46
CA THR A 259 3.84 -1.23 0.78
C THR A 259 5.18 -0.67 1.26
N PRO A 260 5.26 -0.13 2.48
CA PRO A 260 6.47 0.48 2.99
C PRO A 260 7.50 -0.55 3.44
N GLN A 261 8.72 -0.12 3.67
CA GLN A 261 9.70 -0.88 4.40
C GLN A 261 9.28 -0.99 5.87
N GLY A 262 9.31 -2.20 6.42
CA GLY A 262 8.94 -2.41 7.82
C GLY A 262 8.75 -3.86 8.18
N VAL A 263 8.29 -4.09 9.41
CA VAL A 263 7.94 -5.40 9.95
C VAL A 263 6.44 -5.47 10.13
N TYR A 264 5.87 -6.57 9.68
CA TYR A 264 4.43 -6.75 9.65
C TYR A 264 4.04 -8.08 10.26
N SER A 265 2.94 -8.10 10.98
CA SER A 265 2.30 -9.33 11.40
C SER A 265 1.44 -9.88 10.26
N ILE A 266 1.65 -11.15 9.88
CA ILE A 266 0.82 -11.84 8.90
C ILE A 266 -0.39 -12.41 9.61
N GLN A 267 -1.58 -11.94 9.28
CA GLN A 267 -2.82 -12.37 9.91
C GLN A 267 -3.52 -13.51 9.16
N GLY A 268 -3.13 -13.75 7.94
CA GLY A 268 -3.71 -14.81 7.13
C GLY A 268 -3.39 -14.69 5.66
N THR A 269 -4.08 -15.51 4.89
CA THR A 269 -4.05 -15.49 3.42
C THR A 269 -5.47 -15.34 2.90
N ALA A 270 -5.60 -14.64 1.79
CA ALA A 270 -6.86 -14.49 1.08
C ALA A 270 -6.64 -14.60 -0.42
N SER A 271 -7.71 -14.67 -1.17
CA SER A 271 -7.69 -14.51 -2.63
C SER A 271 -8.35 -13.19 -2.99
N SER A 272 -7.73 -12.44 -3.89
CA SER A 272 -8.32 -11.22 -4.45
C SER A 272 -9.68 -11.52 -5.07
N LYS A 273 -10.65 -10.66 -4.81
CA LYS A 273 -11.96 -10.68 -5.47
C LYS A 273 -12.00 -9.78 -6.71
N ASN A 274 -10.86 -9.18 -7.08
CA ASN A 274 -10.79 -8.30 -8.24
C ASN A 274 -10.98 -9.11 -9.52
N THR A 275 -12.08 -8.85 -10.23
CA THR A 275 -12.45 -9.58 -11.46
C THR A 275 -11.50 -9.31 -12.63
N LEU A 276 -10.80 -8.18 -12.63
CA LEU A 276 -9.86 -7.80 -13.70
C LEU A 276 -8.51 -8.52 -13.57
N ILE A 277 -8.06 -8.73 -12.35
CA ILE A 277 -6.79 -9.43 -12.07
C ILE A 277 -7.04 -10.94 -11.97
N GLY A 278 -8.26 -11.32 -11.61
CA GLY A 278 -8.63 -12.68 -11.26
C GLY A 278 -8.29 -13.04 -9.82
N PRO A 279 -8.61 -14.27 -9.39
CA PRO A 279 -8.37 -14.74 -8.04
C PRO A 279 -6.85 -14.90 -7.82
N THR A 280 -6.25 -13.93 -7.19
CA THR A 280 -4.81 -13.90 -6.88
C THR A 280 -4.61 -14.09 -5.39
N PRO A 281 -3.83 -15.09 -4.93
CA PRO A 281 -3.49 -15.24 -3.54
C PRO A 281 -2.73 -14.03 -3.03
N ASN A 282 -3.10 -13.57 -1.83
CA ASN A 282 -2.40 -12.48 -1.15
C ASN A 282 -2.16 -12.83 0.32
N ILE A 283 -1.20 -12.16 0.91
CA ILE A 283 -0.91 -12.21 2.34
C ILE A 283 -1.58 -11.00 2.97
N GLN A 284 -2.39 -11.25 4.00
CA GLN A 284 -3.00 -10.19 4.77
C GLN A 284 -2.03 -9.74 5.86
N LEU A 285 -1.65 -8.48 5.82
CA LEU A 285 -0.75 -7.86 6.77
C LEU A 285 -1.55 -6.90 7.66
N ILE A 286 -1.10 -6.76 8.91
CA ILE A 286 -1.51 -5.64 9.77
C ILE A 286 -0.34 -4.69 9.90
N MET A 287 -0.61 -3.43 9.67
CA MET A 287 0.37 -2.37 9.89
C MET A 287 0.40 -1.98 11.37
N PRO A 288 1.57 -1.58 11.89
CA PRO A 288 1.73 -1.29 13.31
C PRO A 288 0.77 -0.24 13.87
N ASN A 289 0.42 0.74 13.06
CA ASN A 289 -0.48 1.84 13.44
C ASN A 289 -1.98 1.51 13.30
N GLU A 290 -2.32 0.33 12.76
CA GLU A 290 -3.71 -0.08 12.57
C GLU A 290 -4.30 -0.80 13.80
N THR A 291 -3.45 -1.20 14.74
CA THR A 291 -3.87 -1.93 15.94
C THR A 291 -2.93 -1.66 17.12
N ASN A 292 -3.32 -2.06 18.32
CA ASN A 292 -2.43 -2.02 19.47
C ASN A 292 -1.29 -3.05 19.34
N TRP A 293 -0.23 -2.85 20.11
CA TRP A 293 0.97 -3.67 20.06
C TRP A 293 0.73 -5.13 20.44
N ASP A 294 -0.14 -5.40 21.41
CA ASP A 294 -0.46 -6.75 21.86
C ASP A 294 -1.05 -7.57 20.71
N LYS A 295 -1.98 -6.96 19.97
CA LYS A 295 -2.60 -7.59 18.83
C LYS A 295 -1.67 -7.67 17.63
N TYR A 296 -0.85 -6.63 17.40
CA TYR A 296 0.14 -6.62 16.34
C TYR A 296 1.15 -7.77 16.48
N PHE A 297 1.66 -7.98 17.69
CA PHE A 297 2.58 -9.07 17.99
C PHE A 297 1.89 -10.41 18.30
N GLN A 298 0.56 -10.46 18.20
CA GLN A 298 -0.24 -11.67 18.49
C GLN A 298 0.04 -12.24 19.88
N LEU A 299 0.20 -11.38 20.88
CA LEU A 299 0.43 -11.82 22.26
C LEU A 299 -0.82 -12.52 22.80
N PRO A 300 -0.65 -13.52 23.69
CA PRO A 300 -1.76 -14.14 24.42
C PRO A 300 -2.55 -13.09 25.22
N PRO A 301 -3.84 -13.30 25.54
CA PRO A 301 -4.66 -12.32 26.24
C PRO A 301 -4.15 -11.89 27.62
N TRP A 302 -3.30 -12.68 28.26
CA TRP A 302 -2.70 -12.40 29.57
C TRP A 302 -1.33 -11.73 29.47
N GLU A 303 -0.83 -11.47 28.29
CA GLU A 303 0.48 -10.91 28.04
C GLU A 303 0.35 -9.56 27.31
N HIS A 304 0.99 -8.53 27.85
CA HIS A 304 1.01 -7.21 27.23
C HIS A 304 2.39 -6.93 26.65
N TRP A 305 2.39 -6.22 25.52
CA TRP A 305 3.64 -5.77 24.94
C TRP A 305 4.33 -4.76 25.85
N ASP A 306 5.61 -5.00 26.09
CA ASP A 306 6.48 -4.12 26.85
C ASP A 306 7.73 -3.82 26.02
N SER A 307 8.03 -2.52 25.86
CA SER A 307 9.22 -2.06 25.12
C SER A 307 10.55 -2.45 25.77
N THR A 308 10.53 -2.94 27.01
CA THR A 308 11.71 -3.42 27.72
C THR A 308 12.00 -4.92 27.52
N ARG A 309 11.15 -5.65 26.78
CA ARG A 309 11.36 -7.08 26.53
C ARG A 309 12.55 -7.29 25.60
N ASP A 310 13.52 -8.05 26.07
CA ASP A 310 14.82 -8.26 25.40
C ASP A 310 14.74 -8.69 23.94
N SER A 311 13.83 -9.60 23.60
CA SER A 311 13.68 -10.10 22.22
C SER A 311 13.18 -9.05 21.24
N MET A 312 12.44 -8.05 21.72
CA MET A 312 11.93 -6.95 20.88
C MET A 312 12.88 -5.77 20.86
N VAL A 313 13.56 -5.49 21.97
CA VAL A 313 14.57 -4.44 22.06
C VAL A 313 15.71 -4.72 21.09
N SER A 314 16.20 -5.95 21.02
CA SER A 314 17.26 -6.32 20.08
C SER A 314 16.84 -6.13 18.61
N TYR A 315 15.57 -6.36 18.29
CA TYR A 315 15.04 -6.10 16.96
C TYR A 315 14.91 -4.59 16.68
N LEU A 316 14.35 -3.84 17.64
CA LEU A 316 14.21 -2.39 17.52
C LEU A 316 15.58 -1.70 17.41
N ASP A 317 16.63 -2.29 17.97
CA ASP A 317 18.01 -1.78 17.86
C ASP A 317 18.60 -1.91 16.46
N LEU A 318 18.06 -2.80 15.63
CA LEU A 318 18.43 -2.91 14.21
C LEU A 318 17.82 -1.78 13.37
N LEU A 319 16.89 -1.03 13.92
CA LEU A 319 16.16 0.01 13.23
C LEU A 319 16.75 1.39 13.52
N PRO A 320 16.68 2.34 12.59
CA PRO A 320 17.03 3.73 12.86
C PRO A 320 16.31 4.25 14.11
N PRO A 321 16.93 5.11 14.92
CA PRO A 321 16.34 5.63 16.16
C PRO A 321 14.96 6.26 15.99
N SER A 322 14.72 6.94 14.85
CA SER A 322 13.42 7.51 14.50
C SER A 322 12.32 6.47 14.29
N TRP A 323 12.70 5.23 14.06
CA TRP A 323 11.80 4.10 13.79
C TRP A 323 11.52 3.25 15.03
N ARG A 324 12.29 3.44 16.10
CA ARG A 324 12.15 2.63 17.32
C ARG A 324 10.86 2.91 18.08
N LYS A 325 10.29 4.09 17.90
CA LYS A 325 9.04 4.49 18.54
C LYS A 325 7.81 3.84 17.90
N TYR A 326 7.92 3.56 16.61
CA TYR A 326 6.94 2.80 15.83
C TYR A 326 7.70 1.84 14.95
N PRO A 327 7.26 0.57 14.77
CA PRO A 327 7.89 -0.28 13.77
C PRO A 327 7.88 0.48 12.45
N PRO A 328 9.00 0.49 11.74
CA PRO A 328 9.24 1.45 10.72
C PRO A 328 8.34 1.22 9.53
N MET A 329 7.75 2.28 9.08
CA MET A 329 7.16 2.37 7.77
C MET A 329 7.92 3.45 7.01
N THR A 330 8.78 3.02 6.12
CA THR A 330 9.47 3.90 5.17
C THR A 330 9.41 3.27 3.80
N GLU A 331 9.28 4.09 2.79
CA GLU A 331 9.42 3.66 1.39
C GLU A 331 10.87 3.47 0.99
#